data_53bb74a78d8c5f616edc874229000ed6
#
_entry.id   53bb74a78d8c5f616edc874229000ed6
#
_cell.length_a   1.000
_cell.length_b   1.000
_cell.length_c   1.000
_cell.angle_alpha   90.00
_cell.angle_beta   90.00
_cell.angle_gamma   90.00
#
_symmetry.space_group_name_H-M   'P 1'
#
loop_
_entity.id
_entity.type
_entity.pdbx_description
1 polymer ?
#
loop_
_entity_poly.entity_id
_entity_poly.type
_entity_poly.pdbx_seq_one_letter_code
_entity_poly.pdbx_strand_id
1 'polypeptide(L)'
;MDDTDRQLIGLLRNNARASVASLAKALGVARGTVQNRMARLEADGAIVGYTVRLKPDVGEQRMRAFMTVAVEGNQVDAVIRALRGEPAVTALYSTNGRWDIVAELRADSLEGFDRALARIRLIEGISQTETSLLLSTFKF
;
A
#
# COMPACT_ATOMS: atom_id res chain seq x y z
N MET A 1 -12.52 14.85 12.89
CA MET A 1 -12.93 14.60 11.49
C MET A 1 -14.43 14.36 11.45
N ASP A 2 -15.15 15.27 10.82
CA ASP A 2 -16.61 15.22 10.70
C ASP A 2 -17.06 14.60 9.35
N ASP A 3 -18.38 14.57 9.10
CA ASP A 3 -18.91 13.95 7.87
C ASP A 3 -18.52 14.73 6.61
N THR A 4 -18.41 16.04 6.69
CA THR A 4 -17.93 16.86 5.57
C THR A 4 -16.47 16.53 5.23
N ASP A 5 -15.63 16.32 6.23
CA ASP A 5 -14.25 15.90 6.02
C ASP A 5 -14.17 14.51 5.35
N ARG A 6 -15.00 13.57 5.78
CA ARG A 6 -15.07 12.23 5.17
C ARG A 6 -15.53 12.28 3.71
N GLN A 7 -16.53 13.11 3.41
CA GLN A 7 -16.99 13.32 2.04
C GLN A 7 -15.90 13.98 1.18
N LEU A 8 -15.22 14.99 1.71
CA LEU A 8 -14.10 15.65 1.03
C LEU A 8 -12.99 14.68 0.69
N ILE A 9 -12.59 13.84 1.64
CA ILE A 9 -11.58 12.79 1.42
C ILE A 9 -12.07 11.81 0.34
N GLY A 10 -13.35 11.42 0.36
CA GLY A 10 -13.94 10.57 -0.66
C GLY A 10 -13.85 11.15 -2.07
N LEU A 11 -14.15 12.44 -2.22
CA LEU A 11 -14.02 13.15 -3.49
C LEU A 11 -12.56 13.21 -3.97
N LEU A 12 -11.63 13.51 -3.05
CA LEU A 12 -10.19 13.55 -3.34
C LEU A 12 -9.61 12.18 -3.71
N ARG A 13 -10.11 11.10 -3.12
CA ARG A 13 -9.72 9.73 -3.51
C ARG A 13 -10.12 9.40 -4.94
N ASN A 14 -11.25 9.91 -5.41
CA ASN A 14 -11.67 9.74 -6.79
C ASN A 14 -10.88 10.63 -7.75
N ASN A 15 -10.63 11.88 -7.36
CA ASN A 15 -9.86 12.83 -8.15
C ASN A 15 -9.12 13.81 -7.24
N ALA A 16 -7.86 13.51 -6.94
CA ALA A 16 -7.01 14.37 -6.10
C ALA A 16 -6.69 15.74 -6.75
N ARG A 17 -6.95 15.89 -8.05
CA ARG A 17 -6.76 17.15 -8.80
C ARG A 17 -8.05 17.93 -8.97
N ALA A 18 -9.15 17.55 -8.33
CA ALA A 18 -10.38 18.29 -8.37
C ALA A 18 -10.15 19.73 -7.88
N SER A 19 -10.74 20.70 -8.57
CA SER A 19 -10.64 22.11 -8.16
C SER A 19 -11.37 22.35 -6.84
N VAL A 20 -10.89 23.33 -6.07
CA VAL A 20 -11.59 23.77 -4.84
C VAL A 20 -13.04 24.15 -5.15
N ALA A 21 -13.27 24.81 -6.30
CA ALA A 21 -14.62 25.20 -6.74
C ALA A 21 -15.53 23.99 -6.96
N SER A 22 -15.03 22.92 -7.61
CA SER A 22 -15.82 21.70 -7.85
C SER A 22 -16.08 20.93 -6.57
N LEU A 23 -15.11 20.86 -5.66
CA LEU A 23 -15.25 20.26 -4.33
C LEU A 23 -16.29 21.01 -3.50
N ALA A 24 -16.22 22.34 -3.48
CA ALA A 24 -17.18 23.20 -2.76
C ALA A 24 -18.61 22.99 -3.28
N LYS A 25 -18.77 22.91 -4.59
CA LYS A 25 -20.08 22.65 -5.22
C LYS A 25 -20.62 21.28 -4.85
N ALA A 26 -19.78 20.25 -4.91
CA ALA A 26 -20.16 18.88 -4.57
C ALA A 26 -20.56 18.72 -3.09
N LEU A 27 -19.87 19.44 -2.20
CA LEU A 27 -20.14 19.42 -0.76
C LEU A 27 -21.22 20.40 -0.30
N GLY A 28 -21.63 21.34 -1.15
CA GLY A 28 -22.58 22.39 -0.78
C GLY A 28 -22.03 23.39 0.23
N VAL A 29 -20.74 23.69 0.19
CA VAL A 29 -20.05 24.61 1.09
C VAL A 29 -19.28 25.68 0.32
N ALA A 30 -18.80 26.71 1.01
CA ALA A 30 -17.98 27.76 0.41
C ALA A 30 -16.58 27.25 0.06
N ARG A 31 -15.92 27.85 -0.95
CA ARG A 31 -14.54 27.54 -1.33
C ARG A 31 -13.55 27.66 -0.18
N GLY A 32 -13.68 28.73 0.62
CA GLY A 32 -12.85 28.93 1.80
C GLY A 32 -12.98 27.81 2.83
N THR A 33 -14.17 27.25 2.97
CA THR A 33 -14.42 26.10 3.84
C THR A 33 -13.64 24.88 3.37
N VAL A 34 -13.66 24.60 2.06
CA VAL A 34 -12.86 23.48 1.48
C VAL A 34 -11.37 23.68 1.70
N GLN A 35 -10.85 24.88 1.40
CA GLN A 35 -9.43 25.20 1.59
C GLN A 35 -8.99 25.03 3.03
N ASN A 36 -9.76 25.56 3.98
CA ASN A 36 -9.46 25.46 5.41
C ASN A 36 -9.49 24.01 5.90
N ARG A 37 -10.46 23.22 5.45
CA ARG A 37 -10.56 21.80 5.81
C ARG A 37 -9.39 20.99 5.24
N MET A 38 -9.03 21.19 3.99
CA MET A 38 -7.88 20.54 3.39
C MET A 38 -6.59 20.87 4.15
N ALA A 39 -6.34 22.16 4.40
CA ALA A 39 -5.17 22.61 5.15
C ALA A 39 -5.10 21.99 6.55
N ARG A 40 -6.22 21.90 7.24
CA ARG A 40 -6.29 21.26 8.56
C ARG A 40 -6.02 19.77 8.48
N LEU A 41 -6.65 19.04 7.55
CA LEU A 41 -6.46 17.61 7.38
C LEU A 41 -5.00 17.25 7.04
N GLU A 42 -4.34 18.09 6.27
CA GLU A 42 -2.91 17.96 5.97
C GLU A 42 -2.04 18.27 7.20
N ALA A 43 -2.32 19.36 7.90
CA ALA A 43 -1.57 19.75 9.10
C ALA A 43 -1.70 18.73 10.24
N ASP A 44 -2.89 18.16 10.41
CA ASP A 44 -3.17 17.14 11.43
C ASP A 44 -2.64 15.74 11.03
N GLY A 45 -2.13 15.58 9.82
CA GLY A 45 -1.62 14.31 9.31
C GLY A 45 -2.70 13.30 8.95
N ALA A 46 -3.97 13.71 8.89
CA ALA A 46 -5.05 12.86 8.39
C ALA A 46 -4.90 12.59 6.88
N ILE A 47 -4.42 13.59 6.14
CA ILE A 47 -3.94 13.44 4.77
C ILE A 47 -2.42 13.51 4.83
N VAL A 48 -1.76 12.40 4.55
CA VAL A 48 -0.29 12.30 4.59
C VAL A 48 0.36 12.59 3.23
N GLY A 49 -0.44 12.67 2.17
CA GLY A 49 0.05 12.95 0.83
C GLY A 49 -0.95 12.56 -0.25
N TYR A 50 -0.55 12.80 -1.49
CA TYR A 50 -1.32 12.47 -2.69
C TYR A 50 -0.48 11.58 -3.60
N THR A 51 -1.12 10.68 -4.32
CA THR A 51 -0.42 9.77 -5.23
C THR A 51 -1.19 9.60 -6.53
N VAL A 52 -0.54 9.04 -7.54
CA VAL A 52 -1.17 8.67 -8.81
C VAL A 52 -1.33 7.15 -8.91
N ARG A 53 -2.47 6.74 -9.44
CA ARG A 53 -2.72 5.34 -9.81
C ARG A 53 -2.49 5.18 -11.30
N LEU A 54 -1.60 4.26 -11.66
CA LEU A 54 -1.29 3.94 -13.05
C LEU A 54 -2.06 2.69 -13.48
N LYS A 55 -2.31 2.59 -14.78
CA LYS A 55 -2.79 1.32 -15.35
C LYS A 55 -1.73 0.24 -15.10
N PRO A 56 -2.14 -1.03 -14.89
CA PRO A 56 -1.19 -2.12 -14.58
C PRO A 56 -0.08 -2.33 -15.61
N ASP A 57 -0.34 -1.96 -16.86
CA ASP A 57 0.57 -2.11 -18.00
C ASP A 57 1.48 -0.91 -18.25
N VAL A 58 1.32 0.18 -17.51
CA VAL A 58 2.12 1.41 -17.63
C VAL A 58 3.23 1.51 -16.58
N GLY A 59 3.18 0.70 -15.53
CA GLY A 59 4.20 0.66 -14.48
C GLY A 59 5.38 -0.23 -14.83
N GLU A 60 6.56 0.10 -14.33
CA GLU A 60 7.77 -0.70 -14.51
C GLU A 60 7.69 -2.07 -13.83
N GLN A 61 6.85 -2.24 -12.83
CA GLN A 61 6.72 -3.47 -12.05
C GLN A 61 5.45 -4.23 -12.41
N ARG A 62 5.58 -5.17 -13.33
CA ARG A 62 4.45 -5.90 -13.93
C ARG A 62 3.95 -7.07 -13.10
N MET A 63 4.80 -7.67 -12.27
CA MET A 63 4.46 -8.83 -11.48
C MET A 63 4.24 -8.45 -10.02
N ARG A 64 3.11 -8.88 -9.49
CA ARG A 64 2.73 -8.63 -8.11
C ARG A 64 2.38 -9.95 -7.45
N ALA A 65 2.71 -10.08 -6.19
CA ALA A 65 2.39 -11.26 -5.40
C ALA A 65 2.11 -10.92 -3.94
N PHE A 66 1.36 -11.78 -3.29
CA PHE A 66 1.32 -11.85 -1.84
C PHE A 66 2.12 -13.06 -1.37
N MET A 67 2.96 -12.85 -0.36
CA MET A 67 3.69 -13.91 0.31
C MET A 67 3.28 -13.95 1.77
N THR A 68 2.89 -15.12 2.24
CA THR A 68 2.70 -15.39 3.65
C THR A 68 3.94 -16.07 4.22
N VAL A 69 4.33 -15.68 5.43
CA VAL A 69 5.57 -16.09 6.07
C VAL A 69 5.30 -16.59 7.47
N ALA A 70 5.75 -17.79 7.78
CA ALA A 70 5.81 -18.33 9.12
C ALA A 70 7.24 -18.18 9.67
N VAL A 71 7.35 -17.74 10.91
CA VAL A 71 8.63 -17.44 11.55
C VAL A 71 8.85 -18.36 12.74
N GLU A 72 10.07 -18.83 12.91
CA GLU A 72 10.45 -19.68 14.02
C GLU A 72 10.69 -18.89 15.31
N GLY A 73 10.11 -19.38 16.41
CA GLY A 73 10.37 -18.86 17.75
C GLY A 73 10.11 -17.35 17.87
N ASN A 74 11.11 -16.63 18.41
CA ASN A 74 11.04 -15.19 18.65
C ASN A 74 11.80 -14.35 17.61
N GLN A 75 11.96 -14.85 16.40
CA GLN A 75 12.75 -14.19 15.36
C GLN A 75 11.95 -13.23 14.47
N VAL A 76 10.70 -12.92 14.79
CA VAL A 76 9.81 -12.09 13.98
C VAL A 76 10.43 -10.72 13.68
N ASP A 77 10.99 -10.05 14.69
CA ASP A 77 11.59 -8.72 14.51
C ASP A 77 12.80 -8.75 13.58
N ALA A 78 13.64 -9.78 13.67
CA ALA A 78 14.80 -9.97 12.80
C ALA A 78 14.37 -10.25 11.36
N VAL A 79 13.34 -11.07 11.17
CA VAL A 79 12.79 -11.38 9.84
C VAL A 79 12.17 -10.13 9.22
N ILE A 80 11.40 -9.35 9.97
CA ILE A 80 10.82 -8.08 9.50
C ILE A 80 11.92 -7.13 9.03
N ARG A 81 13.01 -6.97 9.80
CA ARG A 81 14.13 -6.12 9.39
C ARG A 81 14.78 -6.59 8.09
N ALA A 82 14.97 -7.89 7.93
CA ALA A 82 15.52 -8.46 6.72
C ALA A 82 14.61 -8.24 5.52
N LEU A 83 13.31 -8.45 5.68
CA LEU A 83 12.32 -8.23 4.62
C LEU A 83 12.18 -6.75 4.24
N ARG A 84 12.31 -5.83 5.19
CA ARG A 84 12.35 -4.38 4.88
C ARG A 84 13.51 -4.00 3.96
N GLY A 85 14.63 -4.69 4.07
CA GLY A 85 15.80 -4.47 3.22
C GLY A 85 15.71 -5.11 1.84
N GLU A 86 14.68 -5.93 1.57
CA GLU A 86 14.50 -6.57 0.27
C GLU A 86 13.76 -5.64 -0.69
N PRO A 87 14.39 -5.23 -1.81
CA PRO A 87 13.80 -4.26 -2.74
C PRO A 87 12.48 -4.71 -3.36
N ALA A 88 12.26 -6.00 -3.54
CA ALA A 88 11.02 -6.54 -4.11
C ALA A 88 9.84 -6.48 -3.15
N VAL A 89 10.10 -6.32 -1.85
CA VAL A 89 9.05 -6.18 -0.82
C VAL A 89 8.60 -4.73 -0.77
N THR A 90 7.33 -4.49 -1.10
CA THR A 90 6.74 -3.15 -1.14
C THR A 90 5.88 -2.82 0.07
N ALA A 91 5.38 -3.83 0.77
CA ALA A 91 4.63 -3.66 2.02
C ALA A 91 4.74 -4.91 2.88
N LEU A 92 4.69 -4.71 4.19
CA LEU A 92 4.75 -5.76 5.21
C LEU A 92 3.66 -5.55 6.25
N TYR A 93 3.02 -6.64 6.62
CA TYR A 93 1.98 -6.65 7.65
C TYR A 93 2.21 -7.80 8.61
N SER A 94 2.04 -7.58 9.90
CA SER A 94 1.89 -8.66 10.86
C SER A 94 0.44 -9.14 10.88
N THR A 95 0.22 -10.41 11.19
CA THR A 95 -1.12 -10.97 11.31
C THR A 95 -1.28 -11.73 12.62
N ASN A 96 -2.52 -11.93 13.02
CA ASN A 96 -2.87 -12.78 14.16
C ASN A 96 -3.26 -14.22 13.75
N GLY A 97 -3.16 -14.54 12.46
CA GLY A 97 -3.53 -15.82 11.92
C GLY A 97 -2.39 -16.85 11.96
N ARG A 98 -2.55 -17.90 11.16
CA ARG A 98 -1.57 -18.98 11.02
C ARG A 98 -0.19 -18.49 10.54
N TRP A 99 -0.18 -17.47 9.70
CA TRP A 99 1.03 -16.88 9.15
C TRP A 99 1.40 -15.62 9.95
N ASP A 100 2.66 -15.49 10.34
CA ASP A 100 3.12 -14.37 11.16
C ASP A 100 3.17 -13.05 10.40
N ILE A 101 3.53 -13.12 9.11
CA ILE A 101 3.76 -11.96 8.27
C ILE A 101 3.08 -12.17 6.91
N VAL A 102 2.52 -11.11 6.36
CA VAL A 102 2.11 -11.00 4.95
C VAL A 102 2.95 -9.92 4.29
N ALA A 103 3.56 -10.26 3.16
CA ALA A 103 4.36 -9.33 2.35
C ALA A 103 3.72 -9.13 0.98
N GLU A 104 3.70 -7.89 0.51
CA GLU A 104 3.44 -7.60 -0.89
C GLU A 104 4.76 -7.53 -1.64
N LEU A 105 4.83 -8.24 -2.77
CA LEU A 105 6.01 -8.30 -3.61
C LEU A 105 5.72 -7.73 -4.98
N ARG A 106 6.72 -7.08 -5.57
CA ARG A 106 6.70 -6.60 -6.96
C ARG A 106 8.01 -6.89 -7.65
N ALA A 107 7.93 -7.24 -8.92
CA ALA A 107 9.08 -7.45 -9.79
C ALA A 107 8.74 -7.09 -11.24
N ASP A 108 9.75 -6.74 -12.02
CA ASP A 108 9.59 -6.36 -13.43
C ASP A 108 9.45 -7.58 -14.35
N SER A 109 9.95 -8.72 -13.91
CA SER A 109 9.97 -9.96 -14.69
C SER A 109 9.82 -11.18 -13.79
N LEU A 110 9.46 -12.31 -14.39
CA LEU A 110 9.43 -13.60 -13.70
C LEU A 110 10.81 -13.98 -13.14
N GLU A 111 11.86 -13.70 -13.89
CA GLU A 111 13.23 -13.97 -13.45
C GLU A 111 13.63 -13.13 -12.25
N GLY A 112 13.30 -11.83 -12.25
CA GLY A 112 13.53 -10.94 -11.13
C GLY A 112 12.74 -11.36 -9.90
N PHE A 113 11.51 -11.81 -10.10
CA PHE A 113 10.66 -12.35 -9.05
C PHE A 113 11.26 -13.62 -8.43
N ASP A 114 11.70 -14.57 -9.25
CA ASP A 114 12.34 -15.81 -8.79
C ASP A 114 13.61 -15.52 -7.98
N ARG A 115 14.44 -14.57 -8.43
CA ARG A 115 15.62 -14.14 -7.68
C ARG A 115 15.27 -13.55 -6.32
N ALA A 116 14.21 -12.73 -6.25
CA ALA A 116 13.74 -12.17 -4.99
C ALA A 116 13.27 -13.27 -4.03
N LEU A 117 12.50 -14.24 -4.52
CA LEU A 117 12.07 -15.39 -3.71
C LEU A 117 13.27 -16.20 -3.19
N ALA A 118 14.29 -16.40 -4.00
CA ALA A 118 15.50 -17.12 -3.60
C ALA A 118 16.23 -16.38 -2.45
N ARG A 119 16.34 -15.05 -2.52
CA ARG A 119 16.93 -14.25 -1.46
C ARG A 119 16.11 -14.30 -0.17
N ILE A 120 14.79 -14.19 -0.28
CA ILE A 120 13.90 -14.24 0.88
C ILE A 120 13.97 -15.60 1.59
N ARG A 121 14.03 -16.69 0.86
CA ARG A 121 14.15 -18.04 1.42
C ARG A 121 15.43 -18.26 2.22
N LEU A 122 16.47 -17.46 2.00
CA LEU A 122 17.71 -17.52 2.74
C LEU A 122 17.68 -16.74 4.05
N ILE A 123 16.63 -15.98 4.31
CA ILE A 123 16.51 -15.22 5.57
C ILE A 123 16.35 -16.20 6.72
N GLU A 124 17.27 -16.09 7.69
CA GLU A 124 17.24 -16.91 8.91
C GLU A 124 15.99 -16.58 9.75
N GLY A 125 15.35 -17.60 10.27
CA GLY A 125 14.13 -17.48 11.07
C GLY A 125 12.84 -17.73 10.30
N ILE A 126 12.88 -17.76 8.97
CA ILE A 126 11.73 -18.17 8.15
C ILE A 126 11.64 -19.70 8.12
N SER A 127 10.53 -20.24 8.64
CA SER A 127 10.28 -21.68 8.63
C SER A 127 9.52 -22.12 7.38
N GLN A 128 8.58 -21.30 6.91
CA GLN A 128 7.75 -21.63 5.76
C GLN A 128 7.26 -20.36 5.07
N THR A 129 7.14 -20.41 3.75
CA THR A 129 6.51 -19.35 2.94
C THR A 129 5.53 -19.95 1.95
N GLU A 130 4.51 -19.16 1.63
CA GLU A 130 3.60 -19.45 0.53
C GLU A 130 3.43 -18.18 -0.28
N THR A 131 3.62 -18.27 -1.59
CA THR A 131 3.57 -17.12 -2.49
C THR A 131 2.49 -17.31 -3.54
N SER A 132 1.62 -16.32 -3.66
CA SER A 132 0.55 -16.30 -4.67
C SER A 132 0.75 -15.12 -5.60
N LEU A 133 0.96 -15.41 -6.89
CA LEU A 133 0.98 -14.38 -7.93
C LEU A 133 -0.43 -13.80 -8.10
N LEU A 134 -0.52 -12.48 -8.18
CA LEU A 134 -1.76 -11.79 -8.51
C LEU A 134 -1.93 -11.80 -10.03
N LEU A 135 -3.00 -12.39 -10.52
CA LEU A 135 -3.24 -12.54 -11.95
C LEU A 135 -4.06 -11.38 -12.50
N SER A 136 -5.33 -11.32 -12.16
CA SER A 136 -6.25 -10.28 -12.67
C SER A 136 -6.77 -9.43 -11.53
N THR A 137 -6.91 -8.12 -11.78
CA THR A 137 -7.50 -7.19 -10.83
C THR A 137 -8.94 -6.90 -11.23
N PHE A 138 -9.89 -7.17 -10.35
CA PHE A 138 -11.31 -6.95 -10.58
C PHE A 138 -11.85 -5.68 -9.92
N LYS A 139 -11.11 -5.14 -8.95
CA LYS A 139 -11.44 -3.91 -8.23
C LYS A 139 -10.15 -3.25 -7.73
N PHE A 140 -10.09 -1.91 -7.81
CA PHE A 140 -8.95 -1.09 -7.36
C PHE A 140 -9.26 -0.38 -6.04
#